data_9c66fe0d60d88c5e89060195db64c813
#
_entry.id   9c66fe0d60d88c5e89060195db64c813
#
_cell.length_a   1.000
_cell.length_b   1.000
_cell.length_c   1.000
_cell.angle_alpha   90.00
_cell.angle_beta   90.00
_cell.angle_gamma   90.00
#
_symmetry.space_group_name_H-M   'P 1'
#
loop_
_entity.id
_entity.type
_entity.pdbx_description
1 polymer ?
#
loop_
_entity_poly.entity_id
_entity_poly.type
_entity_poly.pdbx_seq_one_letter_code
_entity_poly.pdbx_strand_id
1 'polypeptide(L)'
;MREQLLGKTPDELKEIALKVGLPAFTGKQIAGWLYGRKVRSIDEMTNISKIGRERLKEEYSLGVTLPSACQVSSDGTKKYLFPIGEGNAVEAVMIPDEDRKTLCVSSQAGCRMGCRFCMTGRQGFHGNLSVADILSQFIAIDEASDLTNAVFMGMGEPLDNFGNVMKAIEVLTADWGFGWSPKRITLSTIGVLPNLRKYLDSTRCHLAVSLHNPFPDERVEMMPVQKAWPVQEVIDMIREYDFSGQRRVSFEYTMFAGLNDDKRHADALIRLLRGLECRANLIRFHKIPDAPFETSPQIIMENFRNRLSNHGITCTIRASRGEDILAACGMLAGEHRNKLI
;
A
#
# COMPACT_ATOMS: atom_id res chain seq x y z
N MET A 1 0.16 -19.79 18.96
CA MET A 1 1.15 -18.84 18.38
C MET A 1 1.47 -17.80 19.46
N ARG A 2 2.75 -17.41 19.67
CA ARG A 2 3.10 -16.38 20.66
C ARG A 2 2.62 -15.01 20.18
N GLU A 3 2.22 -14.15 21.11
CA GLU A 3 1.85 -12.77 20.79
C GLU A 3 3.06 -11.99 20.25
N GLN A 4 2.83 -11.11 19.27
CA GLN A 4 3.89 -10.38 18.58
C GLN A 4 4.12 -9.02 19.25
N LEU A 5 5.40 -8.61 19.40
CA LEU A 5 5.79 -7.29 19.91
C LEU A 5 5.70 -6.21 18.83
N LEU A 6 6.00 -6.55 17.58
CA LEU A 6 5.95 -5.61 16.46
C LEU A 6 4.50 -5.14 16.23
N GLY A 7 4.31 -3.83 16.12
CA GLY A 7 3.00 -3.19 15.99
C GLY A 7 2.40 -2.71 17.31
N LYS A 8 3.02 -3.01 18.45
CA LYS A 8 2.57 -2.52 19.76
C LYS A 8 3.02 -1.09 20.01
N THR A 9 2.17 -0.30 20.66
CA THR A 9 2.52 1.04 21.16
C THR A 9 3.47 0.96 22.37
N PRO A 10 4.15 2.07 22.75
CA PRO A 10 4.96 2.10 23.97
C PRO A 10 4.17 1.76 25.24
N ASP A 11 2.89 2.10 25.32
CA ASP A 11 2.03 1.78 26.46
C ASP A 11 1.69 0.29 26.48
N GLU A 12 1.33 -0.32 25.35
CA GLU A 12 1.13 -1.76 25.22
C GLU A 12 2.43 -2.53 25.57
N LEU A 13 3.58 -2.04 25.12
CA LEU A 13 4.89 -2.64 25.43
C LEU A 13 5.27 -2.47 26.92
N LYS A 14 4.85 -1.39 27.56
CA LYS A 14 5.00 -1.19 28.99
C LYS A 14 4.20 -2.22 29.79
N GLU A 15 2.94 -2.46 29.42
CA GLU A 15 2.12 -3.50 30.06
C GLU A 15 2.74 -4.90 29.86
N ILE A 16 3.26 -5.20 28.67
CA ILE A 16 4.00 -6.44 28.38
C ILE A 16 5.25 -6.55 29.28
N ALA A 17 6.03 -5.48 29.41
CA ALA A 17 7.22 -5.47 30.26
C ALA A 17 6.86 -5.80 31.72
N LEU A 18 5.81 -5.16 32.26
CA LEU A 18 5.34 -5.41 33.63
C LEU A 18 4.86 -6.86 33.79
N LYS A 19 4.13 -7.40 32.83
CA LYS A 19 3.61 -8.78 32.86
C LYS A 19 4.73 -9.82 32.94
N VAL A 20 5.86 -9.59 32.26
CA VAL A 20 7.03 -10.50 32.33
C VAL A 20 8.00 -10.16 33.46
N GLY A 21 7.60 -9.27 34.39
CA GLY A 21 8.40 -8.91 35.56
C GLY A 21 9.59 -8.00 35.26
N LEU A 22 9.47 -7.15 34.23
CA LEU A 22 10.44 -6.13 33.88
C LEU A 22 9.95 -4.74 34.32
N PRO A 23 10.85 -3.76 34.54
CA PRO A 23 10.46 -2.40 34.86
C PRO A 23 9.63 -1.74 33.77
N ALA A 24 8.70 -0.85 34.12
CA ALA A 24 7.81 -0.15 33.21
C ALA A 24 8.56 0.59 32.06
N PHE A 25 9.72 1.19 32.35
CA PHE A 25 10.53 1.89 31.35
C PHE A 25 11.05 0.97 30.22
N THR A 26 11.09 -0.35 30.45
CA THR A 26 11.51 -1.34 29.44
C THR A 26 10.60 -1.30 28.20
N GLY A 27 9.33 -0.94 28.36
CA GLY A 27 8.43 -0.75 27.20
C GLY A 27 8.95 0.28 26.19
N LYS A 28 9.47 1.43 26.68
CA LYS A 28 10.11 2.43 25.81
C LYS A 28 11.41 1.91 25.18
N GLN A 29 12.18 1.12 25.91
CA GLN A 29 13.39 0.50 25.37
C GLN A 29 13.06 -0.47 24.23
N ILE A 30 12.04 -1.33 24.42
CA ILE A 30 11.56 -2.26 23.37
C ILE A 30 11.08 -1.46 22.15
N ALA A 31 10.28 -0.41 22.32
CA ALA A 31 9.84 0.44 21.21
C ALA A 31 11.03 1.06 20.46
N GLY A 32 12.05 1.56 21.15
CA GLY A 32 13.27 2.09 20.55
C GLY A 32 14.06 1.05 19.73
N TRP A 33 14.04 -0.21 20.16
CA TRP A 33 14.66 -1.31 19.42
C TRP A 33 13.82 -1.70 18.19
N LEU A 34 12.51 -1.85 18.34
CA LEU A 34 11.61 -2.23 17.26
C LEU A 34 11.59 -1.19 16.14
N TYR A 35 11.37 0.07 16.48
CA TYR A 35 11.04 1.13 15.53
C TYR A 35 12.24 2.02 15.17
N GLY A 36 13.08 2.34 16.15
CA GLY A 36 14.25 3.17 15.94
C GLY A 36 15.41 2.39 15.32
N ARG A 37 15.71 1.20 15.85
CA ARG A 37 16.82 0.36 15.39
C ARG A 37 16.42 -0.75 14.42
N LYS A 38 15.10 -1.03 14.31
CA LYS A 38 14.53 -2.01 13.37
C LYS A 38 15.18 -3.40 13.53
N VAL A 39 15.35 -3.84 14.78
CA VAL A 39 15.98 -5.14 15.08
C VAL A 39 15.18 -6.32 14.53
N ARG A 40 15.87 -7.40 14.23
CA ARG A 40 15.30 -8.64 13.70
C ARG A 40 15.24 -9.78 14.73
N SER A 41 15.77 -9.54 15.94
CA SER A 41 15.75 -10.48 17.07
C SER A 41 15.63 -9.76 18.42
N ILE A 42 14.95 -10.39 19.39
CA ILE A 42 14.91 -9.92 20.78
C ILE A 42 16.32 -9.91 21.39
N ASP A 43 17.22 -10.79 20.93
CA ASP A 43 18.58 -10.88 21.43
C ASP A 43 19.43 -9.65 21.13
N GLU A 44 19.07 -8.87 20.12
CA GLU A 44 19.72 -7.59 19.77
C GLU A 44 19.41 -6.48 20.77
N MET A 45 18.39 -6.62 21.63
CA MET A 45 17.97 -5.62 22.61
C MET A 45 18.92 -5.56 23.82
N THR A 46 20.17 -5.19 23.59
CA THR A 46 21.29 -5.35 24.54
C THR A 46 21.18 -4.53 25.82
N ASN A 47 20.37 -3.48 25.89
CA ASN A 47 20.08 -2.73 27.10
C ASN A 47 18.98 -3.35 27.99
N ILE A 48 18.40 -4.47 27.54
CA ILE A 48 17.54 -5.31 28.35
C ILE A 48 18.40 -6.48 28.85
N SER A 49 18.31 -6.79 30.14
CA SER A 49 19.11 -7.88 30.73
C SER A 49 18.87 -9.22 30.00
N LYS A 50 19.86 -10.11 30.00
CA LYS A 50 19.73 -11.45 29.37
C LYS A 50 18.52 -12.19 29.89
N ILE A 51 18.30 -12.19 31.23
CA ILE A 51 17.13 -12.81 31.87
C ILE A 51 15.84 -12.16 31.36
N GLY A 52 15.81 -10.83 31.20
CA GLY A 52 14.65 -10.12 30.69
C GLY A 52 14.33 -10.50 29.23
N ARG A 53 15.36 -10.64 28.38
CA ARG A 53 15.16 -11.10 26.98
C ARG A 53 14.64 -12.54 26.92
N GLU A 54 15.14 -13.44 27.78
CA GLU A 54 14.63 -14.81 27.85
C GLU A 54 13.15 -14.84 28.25
N ARG A 55 12.75 -14.11 29.31
CA ARG A 55 11.33 -13.99 29.71
C ARG A 55 10.45 -13.46 28.59
N LEU A 56 10.91 -12.45 27.86
CA LEU A 56 10.19 -11.95 26.68
C LEU A 56 10.02 -13.03 25.62
N LYS A 57 11.08 -13.80 25.32
CA LYS A 57 11.05 -14.88 24.31
C LYS A 57 10.16 -16.07 24.71
N GLU A 58 9.94 -16.30 26.00
CA GLU A 58 9.04 -17.36 26.49
C GLU A 58 7.59 -17.10 26.10
N GLU A 59 7.09 -15.86 26.27
CA GLU A 59 5.69 -15.49 26.06
C GLU A 59 5.44 -14.80 24.70
N TYR A 60 6.42 -14.08 24.19
CA TYR A 60 6.29 -13.23 22.99
C TYR A 60 7.25 -13.63 21.88
N SER A 61 6.89 -13.28 20.66
CA SER A 61 7.77 -13.27 19.50
C SER A 61 8.03 -11.81 19.07
N LEU A 62 9.15 -11.57 18.40
CA LEU A 62 9.42 -10.23 17.85
C LEU A 62 8.35 -9.83 16.82
N GLY A 63 7.90 -10.79 16.00
CA GLY A 63 6.87 -10.59 14.98
C GLY A 63 7.42 -10.15 13.62
N VAL A 64 8.73 -10.06 13.44
CA VAL A 64 9.34 -9.73 12.14
C VAL A 64 9.37 -10.98 11.26
N THR A 65 8.73 -10.90 10.10
CA THR A 65 8.81 -11.90 9.03
C THR A 65 9.88 -11.46 8.03
N LEU A 66 10.83 -12.35 7.75
CA LEU A 66 11.86 -12.11 6.73
C LEU A 66 11.34 -12.49 5.34
N PRO A 67 11.73 -11.78 4.27
CA PRO A 67 11.40 -12.19 2.92
C PRO A 67 12.07 -13.52 2.59
N SER A 68 11.35 -14.40 1.90
CA SER A 68 11.86 -15.68 1.41
C SER A 68 12.63 -15.55 0.11
N ALA A 69 12.43 -14.43 -0.61
CA ALA A 69 13.11 -14.16 -1.86
C ALA A 69 13.11 -12.66 -2.21
N CYS A 70 14.06 -12.29 -3.07
CA CYS A 70 14.16 -10.96 -3.66
C CYS A 70 14.48 -11.10 -5.15
N GLN A 71 13.76 -10.37 -5.99
CA GLN A 71 14.05 -10.20 -7.43
C GLN A 71 14.47 -8.76 -7.69
N VAL A 72 15.46 -8.57 -8.56
CA VAL A 72 15.99 -7.24 -8.90
C VAL A 72 15.76 -6.98 -10.38
N SER A 73 15.07 -5.90 -10.69
CA SER A 73 14.83 -5.40 -12.03
C SER A 73 16.05 -4.68 -12.60
N SER A 74 16.13 -4.61 -13.91
CA SER A 74 17.14 -3.83 -14.65
C SER A 74 17.09 -2.33 -14.33
N ASP A 75 15.95 -1.81 -13.87
CA ASP A 75 15.78 -0.41 -13.46
C ASP A 75 16.08 -0.16 -11.97
N GLY A 76 16.57 -1.17 -11.26
CA GLY A 76 16.90 -1.12 -9.83
C GLY A 76 15.72 -1.38 -8.88
N THR A 77 14.52 -1.55 -9.41
CA THR A 77 13.35 -1.96 -8.60
C THR A 77 13.58 -3.33 -7.99
N LYS A 78 13.25 -3.50 -6.72
CA LYS A 78 13.35 -4.79 -6.03
C LYS A 78 11.98 -5.27 -5.57
N LYS A 79 11.67 -6.53 -5.85
CA LYS A 79 10.46 -7.20 -5.41
C LYS A 79 10.79 -8.26 -4.37
N TYR A 80 10.27 -8.11 -3.18
CA TYR A 80 10.45 -9.01 -2.04
C TYR A 80 9.20 -9.86 -1.83
N LEU A 81 9.39 -11.17 -1.60
CA LEU A 81 8.32 -12.12 -1.29
C LEU A 81 8.31 -12.43 0.20
N PHE A 82 7.22 -12.13 0.88
CA PHE A 82 7.02 -12.38 2.30
C PHE A 82 6.05 -13.55 2.52
N PRO A 83 6.47 -14.63 3.19
CA PRO A 83 5.56 -15.71 3.57
C PRO A 83 4.57 -15.22 4.63
N ILE A 84 3.27 -15.54 4.45
CA ILE A 84 2.19 -15.17 5.36
C ILE A 84 1.36 -16.41 5.69
N GLY A 85 1.39 -16.82 6.97
CA GLY A 85 0.67 -18.00 7.40
C GLY A 85 1.04 -19.26 6.61
N GLU A 86 0.13 -20.23 6.57
CA GLU A 86 0.37 -21.48 5.87
C GLU A 86 0.08 -21.35 4.37
N GLY A 87 1.14 -21.40 3.55
CA GLY A 87 1.05 -21.51 2.09
C GLY A 87 0.73 -20.21 1.33
N ASN A 88 0.54 -19.10 2.01
CA ASN A 88 0.32 -17.79 1.38
C ASN A 88 1.60 -16.94 1.39
N ALA A 89 1.70 -16.04 0.45
CA ALA A 89 2.75 -15.03 0.42
C ALA A 89 2.22 -13.70 -0.13
N VAL A 90 2.89 -12.61 0.22
CA VAL A 90 2.64 -11.29 -0.36
C VAL A 90 3.93 -10.69 -0.89
N GLU A 91 3.80 -9.80 -1.85
CA GLU A 91 4.92 -9.11 -2.44
C GLU A 91 4.96 -7.65 -1.99
N ALA A 92 6.16 -7.17 -1.66
CA ALA A 92 6.44 -5.75 -1.48
C ALA A 92 7.46 -5.31 -2.53
N VAL A 93 7.33 -4.07 -3.02
CA VAL A 93 8.20 -3.57 -4.09
C VAL A 93 8.90 -2.29 -3.63
N MET A 94 10.23 -2.32 -3.57
CA MET A 94 11.06 -1.13 -3.37
C MET A 94 11.38 -0.51 -4.72
N ILE A 95 11.01 0.75 -4.90
CA ILE A 95 11.14 1.52 -6.14
C ILE A 95 12.13 2.65 -5.89
N PRO A 96 13.33 2.62 -6.50
CA PRO A 96 14.27 3.73 -6.46
C PRO A 96 13.85 4.82 -7.47
N ASP A 97 14.00 6.08 -7.09
CA ASP A 97 13.74 7.22 -7.96
C ASP A 97 14.55 8.43 -7.48
N GLU A 98 15.71 8.67 -8.08
CA GLU A 98 16.66 9.71 -7.66
C GLU A 98 16.95 9.63 -6.14
N ASP A 99 16.53 10.66 -5.39
CA ASP A 99 16.71 10.75 -3.93
C ASP A 99 15.62 10.00 -3.14
N ARG A 100 14.67 9.33 -3.81
CA ARG A 100 13.55 8.64 -3.15
C ARG A 100 13.70 7.13 -3.27
N LYS A 101 13.42 6.46 -2.16
CA LYS A 101 13.18 5.02 -2.12
C LYS A 101 11.78 4.79 -1.59
N THR A 102 10.87 4.44 -2.48
CA THR A 102 9.45 4.23 -2.17
C THR A 102 9.15 2.75 -2.00
N LEU A 103 8.55 2.39 -0.88
CA LEU A 103 8.05 1.03 -0.68
C LEU A 103 6.57 0.94 -1.08
N CYS A 104 6.27 0.08 -2.05
CA CYS A 104 4.91 -0.35 -2.37
C CYS A 104 4.56 -1.53 -1.47
N VAL A 105 3.57 -1.32 -0.58
CA VAL A 105 3.25 -2.21 0.54
C VAL A 105 1.96 -2.95 0.28
N SER A 106 1.94 -4.24 0.60
CA SER A 106 0.76 -5.09 0.59
C SER A 106 0.02 -5.03 1.94
N SER A 107 -1.31 -5.14 1.90
CA SER A 107 -2.19 -5.12 3.06
C SER A 107 -3.02 -6.39 3.25
N GLN A 108 -3.12 -7.23 2.21
CA GLN A 108 -3.85 -8.50 2.25
C GLN A 108 -3.12 -9.55 1.41
N ALA A 109 -3.28 -10.83 1.74
CA ALA A 109 -3.01 -11.93 0.84
C ALA A 109 -4.23 -12.10 -0.07
N GLY A 110 -4.06 -11.84 -1.38
CA GLY A 110 -5.17 -11.73 -2.31
C GLY A 110 -6.03 -10.46 -2.08
N CYS A 111 -7.19 -10.37 -2.77
CA CYS A 111 -8.10 -9.22 -2.65
C CYS A 111 -9.51 -9.62 -3.04
N ARG A 112 -10.51 -9.23 -2.23
CA ARG A 112 -11.92 -9.56 -2.52
C ARG A 112 -12.61 -8.59 -3.49
N MET A 113 -11.92 -7.52 -3.93
CA MET A 113 -12.53 -6.49 -4.78
C MET A 113 -12.75 -6.95 -6.23
N GLY A 114 -12.06 -8.00 -6.68
CA GLY A 114 -12.31 -8.69 -7.94
C GLY A 114 -12.03 -7.87 -9.19
N CYS A 115 -11.13 -6.87 -9.14
CA CYS A 115 -10.73 -6.09 -10.31
C CYS A 115 -10.14 -7.00 -11.38
N ARG A 116 -10.76 -7.03 -12.59
CA ARG A 116 -10.42 -7.99 -13.65
C ARG A 116 -9.04 -7.77 -14.28
N PHE A 117 -8.49 -6.58 -14.13
CA PHE A 117 -7.16 -6.18 -14.64
C PHE A 117 -6.03 -6.34 -13.61
N CYS A 118 -6.33 -6.88 -12.43
CA CYS A 118 -5.37 -7.00 -11.33
C CYS A 118 -5.16 -8.47 -10.97
N MET A 119 -3.91 -8.94 -10.96
CA MET A 119 -3.57 -10.32 -10.59
C MET A 119 -4.05 -10.65 -9.18
N THR A 120 -3.81 -9.75 -8.22
CA THR A 120 -4.24 -9.92 -6.82
C THR A 120 -5.78 -10.04 -6.71
N GLY A 121 -6.52 -9.21 -7.47
CA GLY A 121 -7.98 -9.25 -7.47
C GLY A 121 -8.58 -10.53 -8.08
N ARG A 122 -7.86 -11.14 -9.01
CA ARG A 122 -8.28 -12.39 -9.68
C ARG A 122 -8.00 -13.65 -8.87
N GLN A 123 -7.08 -13.58 -7.92
CA GLN A 123 -6.74 -14.71 -7.05
C GLN A 123 -7.73 -14.94 -5.91
N GLY A 124 -8.66 -13.99 -5.69
CA GLY A 124 -9.55 -14.02 -4.53
C GLY A 124 -8.86 -13.54 -3.25
N PHE A 125 -9.51 -13.74 -2.13
CA PHE A 125 -9.06 -13.27 -0.82
C PHE A 125 -8.62 -14.45 0.06
N HIS A 126 -7.41 -14.38 0.59
CA HIS A 126 -6.80 -15.41 1.44
C HIS A 126 -6.58 -14.95 2.89
N GLY A 127 -6.60 -13.64 3.16
CA GLY A 127 -6.51 -13.11 4.52
C GLY A 127 -6.01 -11.67 4.62
N ASN A 128 -6.33 -11.05 5.75
CA ASN A 128 -5.78 -9.75 6.11
C ASN A 128 -4.38 -9.92 6.69
N LEU A 129 -3.45 -9.04 6.31
CA LEU A 129 -2.17 -8.95 6.97
C LEU A 129 -2.34 -8.37 8.38
N SER A 130 -1.62 -8.93 9.35
CA SER A 130 -1.49 -8.32 10.67
C SER A 130 -0.66 -7.03 10.61
N VAL A 131 -0.67 -6.26 11.68
CA VAL A 131 0.21 -5.08 11.80
C VAL A 131 1.67 -5.48 11.66
N ALA A 132 2.07 -6.60 12.27
CA ALA A 132 3.43 -7.10 12.19
C ALA A 132 3.82 -7.52 10.76
N ASP A 133 2.92 -8.16 10.00
CA ASP A 133 3.16 -8.52 8.60
C ASP A 133 3.34 -7.27 7.72
N ILE A 134 2.53 -6.24 7.95
CA ILE A 134 2.65 -4.96 7.23
C ILE A 134 3.99 -4.28 7.57
N LEU A 135 4.34 -4.16 8.86
CA LEU A 135 5.56 -3.50 9.31
C LEU A 135 6.82 -4.31 8.94
N SER A 136 6.74 -5.64 8.85
CA SER A 136 7.84 -6.47 8.40
C SER A 136 8.34 -6.07 7.01
N GLN A 137 7.46 -5.64 6.12
CA GLN A 137 7.81 -5.16 4.78
C GLN A 137 8.72 -3.92 4.83
N PHE A 138 8.62 -3.10 5.90
CA PHE A 138 9.48 -1.92 6.12
C PHE A 138 10.80 -2.23 6.82
N ILE A 139 10.83 -3.28 7.64
CA ILE A 139 11.96 -3.59 8.54
C ILE A 139 12.90 -4.61 7.92
N ALA A 140 12.35 -5.58 7.17
CA ALA A 140 13.08 -6.78 6.79
C ALA A 140 13.73 -6.72 5.40
N ILE A 141 13.57 -5.63 4.66
CA ILE A 141 14.24 -5.42 3.36
C ILE A 141 15.62 -4.78 3.54
N ASP A 142 16.46 -4.89 2.51
CA ASP A 142 17.83 -4.37 2.55
C ASP A 142 17.87 -2.84 2.70
N GLU A 143 16.91 -2.13 2.09
CA GLU A 143 16.81 -0.67 2.09
C GLU A 143 16.02 -0.10 3.27
N ALA A 144 15.75 -0.89 4.31
CA ALA A 144 14.89 -0.49 5.43
C ALA A 144 15.26 0.86 6.10
N SER A 145 16.58 1.18 6.15
CA SER A 145 17.07 2.46 6.68
C SER A 145 16.95 3.63 5.72
N ASP A 146 16.89 3.37 4.43
CA ASP A 146 16.93 4.38 3.37
C ASP A 146 15.55 4.71 2.81
N LEU A 147 14.51 4.01 3.25
CA LEU A 147 13.15 4.25 2.79
C LEU A 147 12.72 5.68 3.10
N THR A 148 12.21 6.37 2.08
CA THR A 148 11.75 7.75 2.20
C THR A 148 10.24 7.89 2.12
N ASN A 149 9.56 6.98 1.39
CA ASN A 149 8.12 7.04 1.12
C ASN A 149 7.49 5.65 1.16
N ALA A 150 6.19 5.61 1.38
CA ALA A 150 5.40 4.39 1.25
C ALA A 150 4.11 4.64 0.45
N VAL A 151 3.73 3.65 -0.35
CA VAL A 151 2.43 3.62 -1.03
C VAL A 151 1.74 2.29 -0.73
N PHE A 152 0.54 2.33 -0.19
CA PHE A 152 -0.29 1.14 0.00
C PHE A 152 -1.01 0.84 -1.32
N MET A 153 -0.24 0.37 -2.31
CA MET A 153 -0.67 0.04 -3.67
C MET A 153 -0.25 -1.38 -4.08
N GLY A 154 0.19 -2.20 -3.11
CA GLY A 154 0.53 -3.60 -3.30
C GLY A 154 -0.71 -4.48 -3.34
N MET A 155 -0.59 -5.68 -2.77
CA MET A 155 -1.68 -6.66 -2.73
C MET A 155 -2.74 -6.26 -1.69
N GLY A 156 -4.02 -6.34 -2.08
CA GLY A 156 -5.17 -6.10 -1.21
C GLY A 156 -5.76 -4.70 -1.29
N GLU A 157 -6.93 -4.54 -0.63
CA GLU A 157 -7.58 -3.25 -0.41
C GLU A 157 -7.30 -2.77 1.02
N PRO A 158 -6.52 -1.70 1.20
CA PRO A 158 -6.12 -1.26 2.55
C PRO A 158 -7.29 -0.91 3.46
N LEU A 159 -8.37 -0.33 2.93
CA LEU A 159 -9.53 0.03 3.73
C LEU A 159 -10.43 -1.17 4.08
N ASP A 160 -10.26 -2.32 3.43
CA ASP A 160 -10.88 -3.59 3.85
C ASP A 160 -10.12 -4.25 5.02
N ASN A 161 -8.82 -3.92 5.18
CA ASN A 161 -8.01 -4.26 6.35
C ASN A 161 -7.75 -3.03 7.26
N PHE A 162 -8.78 -2.23 7.48
CA PHE A 162 -8.69 -0.88 8.05
C PHE A 162 -7.91 -0.84 9.38
N GLY A 163 -8.26 -1.69 10.35
CA GLY A 163 -7.67 -1.64 11.69
C GLY A 163 -6.15 -1.86 11.69
N ASN A 164 -5.68 -2.88 10.99
CA ASN A 164 -4.25 -3.19 10.91
C ASN A 164 -3.47 -2.15 10.10
N VAL A 165 -4.05 -1.65 9.00
CA VAL A 165 -3.44 -0.62 8.18
C VAL A 165 -3.31 0.70 8.94
N MET A 166 -4.36 1.12 9.66
CA MET A 166 -4.30 2.35 10.47
C MET A 166 -3.31 2.24 11.61
N LYS A 167 -3.22 1.08 12.26
CA LYS A 167 -2.21 0.83 13.30
C LYS A 167 -0.79 0.86 12.73
N ALA A 168 -0.57 0.32 11.54
CA ALA A 168 0.72 0.41 10.86
C ALA A 168 1.06 1.88 10.50
N ILE A 169 0.09 2.65 9.99
CA ILE A 169 0.27 4.09 9.71
C ILE A 169 0.59 4.87 11.00
N GLU A 170 -0.06 4.55 12.13
CA GLU A 170 0.27 5.13 13.44
C GLU A 170 1.74 4.90 13.78
N VAL A 171 2.23 3.66 13.68
CA VAL A 171 3.65 3.34 13.94
C VAL A 171 4.58 4.07 12.98
N LEU A 172 4.21 4.19 11.69
CA LEU A 172 5.03 4.90 10.71
C LEU A 172 5.11 6.41 10.98
N THR A 173 4.07 7.02 11.55
CA THR A 173 3.97 8.48 11.69
C THR A 173 4.22 9.00 13.11
N ALA A 174 4.07 8.17 14.12
CA ALA A 174 4.27 8.59 15.52
C ALA A 174 5.75 8.85 15.82
N ASP A 175 6.02 9.81 16.70
CA ASP A 175 7.38 10.17 17.15
C ASP A 175 8.10 9.01 17.84
N TRP A 176 7.37 8.14 18.52
CA TRP A 176 7.90 6.92 19.14
C TRP A 176 8.11 5.76 18.15
N GLY A 177 7.56 5.90 16.94
CA GLY A 177 7.64 4.93 15.86
C GLY A 177 8.74 5.27 14.86
N PHE A 178 8.39 5.34 13.56
CA PHE A 178 9.36 5.72 12.52
C PHE A 178 9.50 7.25 12.37
N GLY A 179 8.60 8.04 12.94
CA GLY A 179 8.63 9.51 12.90
C GLY A 179 8.45 10.10 11.49
N TRP A 180 7.80 9.38 10.59
CA TRP A 180 7.62 9.86 9.23
C TRP A 180 6.54 10.93 9.15
N SER A 181 6.78 11.97 8.35
CA SER A 181 5.71 12.89 7.98
C SER A 181 4.59 12.14 7.25
N PRO A 182 3.31 12.40 7.57
CA PRO A 182 2.18 11.83 6.83
C PRO A 182 2.25 12.04 5.31
N LYS A 183 2.91 13.10 4.84
CA LYS A 183 3.15 13.38 3.42
C LYS A 183 4.00 12.32 2.70
N ARG A 184 4.72 11.48 3.44
CA ARG A 184 5.53 10.38 2.89
C ARG A 184 4.70 9.13 2.61
N ILE A 185 3.43 9.11 3.03
CA ILE A 185 2.55 7.94 2.94
C ILE A 185 1.37 8.27 2.02
N THR A 186 1.12 7.40 1.05
CA THR A 186 -0.07 7.43 0.21
C THR A 186 -0.84 6.14 0.40
N LEU A 187 -2.10 6.23 0.79
CA LEU A 187 -3.01 5.08 0.80
C LEU A 187 -3.85 5.10 -0.46
N SER A 188 -3.81 3.99 -1.21
CA SER A 188 -4.67 3.78 -2.37
C SER A 188 -5.88 2.93 -2.01
N THR A 189 -7.06 3.30 -2.50
CA THR A 189 -8.31 2.57 -2.24
C THR A 189 -9.26 2.66 -3.42
N ILE A 190 -10.12 1.67 -3.53
CA ILE A 190 -11.28 1.68 -4.46
C ILE A 190 -12.43 2.55 -3.91
N GLY A 191 -12.35 2.97 -2.62
CA GLY A 191 -13.35 3.81 -1.96
C GLY A 191 -14.33 3.05 -1.06
N VAL A 192 -13.86 2.21 -0.14
CA VAL A 192 -14.69 1.57 0.90
C VAL A 192 -15.23 2.66 1.83
N LEU A 193 -16.43 3.19 1.51
CA LEU A 193 -16.95 4.45 2.04
C LEU A 193 -16.93 4.60 3.57
N PRO A 194 -17.39 3.64 4.40
CA PRO A 194 -17.37 3.81 5.86
C PRO A 194 -15.95 3.96 6.41
N ASN A 195 -14.99 3.22 5.85
CA ASN A 195 -13.61 3.25 6.29
C ASN A 195 -12.82 4.39 5.62
N LEU A 196 -13.22 4.82 4.42
CA LEU A 196 -12.66 6.01 3.79
C LEU A 196 -12.92 7.26 4.64
N ARG A 197 -14.14 7.45 5.16
CA ARG A 197 -14.46 8.56 6.07
C ARG A 197 -13.57 8.53 7.32
N LYS A 198 -13.50 7.38 7.97
CA LYS A 198 -12.63 7.21 9.15
C LYS A 198 -11.15 7.51 8.85
N TYR A 199 -10.66 7.08 7.68
CA TYR A 199 -9.29 7.39 7.24
C TYR A 199 -9.08 8.89 7.06
N LEU A 200 -10.01 9.57 6.39
CA LEU A 200 -9.94 11.01 6.15
C LEU A 200 -10.01 11.83 7.44
N ASP A 201 -10.76 11.36 8.44
CA ASP A 201 -10.86 12.00 9.75
C ASP A 201 -9.61 11.76 10.62
N SER A 202 -8.99 10.57 10.51
CA SER A 202 -7.97 10.10 11.46
C SER A 202 -6.53 10.42 11.04
N THR A 203 -6.24 10.70 9.76
CA THR A 203 -4.87 10.91 9.29
C THR A 203 -4.75 12.03 8.29
N ARG A 204 -3.51 12.54 8.10
CA ARG A 204 -3.15 13.51 7.06
C ARG A 204 -2.32 12.89 5.93
N CYS A 205 -2.24 11.57 5.86
CA CYS A 205 -1.60 10.88 4.75
C CYS A 205 -2.32 11.18 3.43
N HIS A 206 -1.60 11.05 2.32
CA HIS A 206 -2.16 11.26 0.98
C HIS A 206 -3.15 10.16 0.63
N LEU A 207 -4.16 10.50 -0.17
CA LEU A 207 -5.15 9.58 -0.69
C LEU A 207 -4.94 9.38 -2.19
N ALA A 208 -5.00 8.14 -2.65
CA ALA A 208 -5.14 7.78 -4.06
C ALA A 208 -6.42 6.96 -4.23
N VAL A 209 -7.24 7.31 -5.22
CA VAL A 209 -8.51 6.63 -5.50
C VAL A 209 -8.40 5.88 -6.82
N SER A 210 -8.62 4.57 -6.79
CA SER A 210 -8.69 3.72 -7.98
C SER A 210 -9.99 3.99 -8.74
N LEU A 211 -9.94 4.93 -9.69
CA LEU A 211 -11.12 5.36 -10.46
C LEU A 211 -11.31 4.51 -11.72
N HIS A 212 -10.32 4.48 -12.59
CA HIS A 212 -10.16 3.70 -13.82
C HIS A 212 -11.24 3.84 -14.90
N ASN A 213 -12.46 4.25 -14.57
CA ASN A 213 -13.51 4.58 -15.53
C ASN A 213 -14.53 5.55 -14.89
N PRO A 214 -14.88 6.68 -15.57
CA PRO A 214 -15.85 7.64 -15.05
C PRO A 214 -17.33 7.22 -15.24
N PHE A 215 -17.60 6.18 -16.03
CA PHE A 215 -18.95 5.70 -16.30
C PHE A 215 -19.27 4.47 -15.43
N PRO A 216 -20.30 4.53 -14.56
CA PRO A 216 -20.62 3.43 -13.63
C PRO A 216 -20.88 2.08 -14.31
N ASP A 217 -21.60 2.08 -15.43
CA ASP A 217 -21.97 0.85 -16.15
C ASP A 217 -20.74 0.18 -16.80
N GLU A 218 -19.79 0.95 -17.27
CA GLU A 218 -18.53 0.44 -17.80
C GLU A 218 -17.57 0.05 -16.68
N ARG A 219 -17.53 0.87 -15.59
CA ARG A 219 -16.66 0.59 -14.44
C ARG A 219 -17.02 -0.73 -13.76
N VAL A 220 -18.29 -1.07 -13.65
CA VAL A 220 -18.71 -2.34 -13.02
C VAL A 220 -18.17 -3.57 -13.76
N GLU A 221 -18.00 -3.47 -15.09
CA GLU A 221 -17.48 -4.57 -15.90
C GLU A 221 -16.01 -4.88 -15.61
N MET A 222 -15.23 -3.88 -15.24
CA MET A 222 -13.81 -4.05 -14.88
C MET A 222 -13.57 -4.09 -13.38
N MET A 223 -14.45 -3.47 -12.58
CA MET A 223 -14.38 -3.35 -11.13
C MET A 223 -15.76 -3.66 -10.51
N PRO A 224 -16.06 -4.93 -10.21
CA PRO A 224 -17.37 -5.34 -9.66
C PRO A 224 -17.76 -4.61 -8.37
N VAL A 225 -16.77 -4.12 -7.63
CA VAL A 225 -16.93 -3.32 -6.42
C VAL A 225 -17.72 -2.01 -6.63
N GLN A 226 -17.85 -1.53 -7.87
CA GLN A 226 -18.70 -0.39 -8.24
C GLN A 226 -20.16 -0.56 -7.74
N LYS A 227 -20.65 -1.80 -7.64
CA LYS A 227 -22.00 -2.09 -7.13
C LYS A 227 -22.13 -1.79 -5.63
N ALA A 228 -21.07 -2.00 -4.87
CA ALA A 228 -21.06 -1.78 -3.42
C ALA A 228 -20.63 -0.34 -3.07
N TRP A 229 -19.69 0.21 -3.82
CA TRP A 229 -19.12 1.53 -3.60
C TRP A 229 -19.07 2.30 -4.92
N PRO A 230 -20.18 2.97 -5.30
CA PRO A 230 -20.25 3.77 -6.52
C PRO A 230 -19.21 4.90 -6.49
N VAL A 231 -18.46 5.05 -7.58
CA VAL A 231 -17.37 6.06 -7.64
C VAL A 231 -17.88 7.48 -7.44
N GLN A 232 -19.11 7.77 -7.83
CA GLN A 232 -19.73 9.09 -7.62
C GLN A 232 -19.85 9.39 -6.12
N GLU A 233 -20.35 8.45 -5.32
CA GLU A 233 -20.49 8.61 -3.86
C GLU A 233 -19.11 8.76 -3.18
N VAL A 234 -18.09 8.06 -3.68
CA VAL A 234 -16.71 8.22 -3.21
C VAL A 234 -16.22 9.64 -3.45
N ILE A 235 -16.46 10.19 -4.64
CA ILE A 235 -16.04 11.56 -5.00
C ILE A 235 -16.84 12.59 -4.22
N ASP A 236 -18.14 12.39 -4.03
CA ASP A 236 -18.99 13.28 -3.25
C ASP A 236 -18.54 13.34 -1.78
N MET A 237 -18.17 12.20 -1.19
CA MET A 237 -17.57 12.17 0.15
C MET A 237 -16.24 12.94 0.17
N ILE A 238 -15.37 12.76 -0.83
CA ILE A 238 -14.08 13.47 -0.90
C ILE A 238 -14.27 14.98 -0.98
N ARG A 239 -15.33 15.47 -1.62
CA ARG A 239 -15.67 16.91 -1.71
C ARG A 239 -15.97 17.56 -0.36
N GLU A 240 -16.31 16.77 0.66
CA GLU A 240 -16.54 17.27 2.02
C GLU A 240 -15.22 17.65 2.74
N TYR A 241 -14.05 17.30 2.17
CA TYR A 241 -12.73 17.50 2.79
C TYR A 241 -11.88 18.51 2.03
N ASP A 242 -11.04 19.24 2.78
CA ASP A 242 -10.08 20.18 2.23
C ASP A 242 -8.75 19.47 1.88
N PHE A 243 -8.34 19.61 0.63
CA PHE A 243 -7.08 19.11 0.10
C PHE A 243 -6.11 20.23 -0.33
N SER A 244 -6.45 21.50 -0.09
CA SER A 244 -5.63 22.68 -0.44
C SER A 244 -4.32 22.77 0.37
N GLY A 245 -4.26 22.08 1.49
CA GLY A 245 -3.15 22.14 2.42
C GLY A 245 -2.08 21.06 2.21
N GLN A 246 -1.83 20.29 3.26
CA GLN A 246 -0.75 19.29 3.27
C GLN A 246 -1.15 17.95 2.67
N ARG A 247 -2.41 17.56 2.77
CA ARG A 247 -2.96 16.33 2.20
C ARG A 247 -3.19 16.53 0.70
N ARG A 248 -2.94 15.49 -0.09
CA ARG A 248 -3.28 15.46 -1.51
C ARG A 248 -4.21 14.30 -1.82
N VAL A 249 -5.10 14.50 -2.79
CA VAL A 249 -5.87 13.42 -3.42
C VAL A 249 -5.43 13.25 -4.87
N SER A 250 -5.25 12.00 -5.28
CA SER A 250 -5.03 11.62 -6.68
C SER A 250 -6.04 10.57 -7.11
N PHE A 251 -6.35 10.57 -8.41
CA PHE A 251 -7.19 9.56 -9.03
C PHE A 251 -6.34 8.73 -9.98
N GLU A 252 -6.26 7.43 -9.69
CA GLU A 252 -5.50 6.48 -10.47
C GLU A 252 -6.38 5.96 -11.62
N TYR A 253 -5.83 6.01 -12.84
CA TYR A 253 -6.55 5.70 -14.06
C TYR A 253 -5.72 4.80 -14.96
N THR A 254 -5.91 3.49 -14.85
CA THR A 254 -5.29 2.53 -15.76
C THR A 254 -5.98 2.60 -17.12
N MET A 255 -5.20 2.80 -18.16
CA MET A 255 -5.70 3.01 -19.52
C MET A 255 -5.70 1.71 -20.32
N PHE A 256 -6.85 1.38 -20.88
CA PHE A 256 -7.09 0.20 -21.70
C PHE A 256 -7.51 0.60 -23.11
N ALA A 257 -6.81 0.08 -24.12
CA ALA A 257 -7.04 0.41 -25.52
C ALA A 257 -8.49 0.12 -25.95
N GLY A 258 -9.15 1.17 -26.45
CA GLY A 258 -10.52 1.09 -26.97
C GLY A 258 -11.62 0.91 -25.93
N LEU A 259 -11.29 0.96 -24.62
CA LEU A 259 -12.27 0.79 -23.54
C LEU A 259 -12.50 2.08 -22.73
N ASN A 260 -11.42 2.74 -22.30
CA ASN A 260 -11.55 3.91 -21.42
C ASN A 260 -10.57 5.03 -21.81
N ASP A 261 -9.97 4.98 -22.99
CA ASP A 261 -8.86 5.82 -23.42
C ASP A 261 -9.25 6.90 -24.47
N ASP A 262 -10.53 7.02 -24.78
CA ASP A 262 -11.02 7.98 -25.77
C ASP A 262 -11.37 9.36 -25.18
N LYS A 263 -11.70 10.28 -26.08
CA LYS A 263 -12.09 11.67 -25.73
C LYS A 263 -13.35 11.72 -24.84
N ARG A 264 -14.33 10.84 -25.04
CA ARG A 264 -15.57 10.78 -24.26
C ARG A 264 -15.25 10.52 -22.78
N HIS A 265 -14.31 9.58 -22.51
CA HIS A 265 -13.85 9.25 -21.15
C HIS A 265 -13.08 10.40 -20.52
N ALA A 266 -12.18 11.04 -21.27
CA ALA A 266 -11.46 12.21 -20.77
C ALA A 266 -12.41 13.35 -20.38
N ASP A 267 -13.43 13.65 -21.22
CA ASP A 267 -14.41 14.68 -20.95
C ASP A 267 -15.31 14.34 -19.75
N ALA A 268 -15.68 13.07 -19.59
CA ALA A 268 -16.44 12.62 -18.44
C ALA A 268 -15.61 12.73 -17.15
N LEU A 269 -14.33 12.36 -17.19
CA LEU A 269 -13.42 12.49 -16.05
C LEU A 269 -13.22 13.96 -15.66
N ILE A 270 -13.07 14.87 -16.63
CA ILE A 270 -12.98 16.32 -16.38
C ILE A 270 -14.25 16.82 -15.67
N ARG A 271 -15.44 16.42 -16.14
CA ARG A 271 -16.71 16.79 -15.47
C ARG A 271 -16.81 16.25 -14.07
N LEU A 272 -16.46 14.98 -13.88
CA LEU A 272 -16.51 14.26 -12.61
C LEU A 272 -15.62 14.89 -11.53
N LEU A 273 -14.41 15.35 -11.92
CA LEU A 273 -13.41 15.91 -11.00
C LEU A 273 -13.47 17.44 -10.91
N ARG A 274 -14.39 18.09 -11.62
CA ARG A 274 -14.51 19.58 -11.63
C ARG A 274 -14.67 20.12 -10.20
N GLY A 275 -13.85 21.12 -9.88
CA GLY A 275 -13.89 21.81 -8.58
C GLY A 275 -13.18 21.06 -7.44
N LEU A 276 -12.59 19.89 -7.70
CA LEU A 276 -11.70 19.23 -6.75
C LEU A 276 -10.26 19.67 -6.98
N GLU A 277 -9.56 20.04 -5.93
CA GLU A 277 -8.10 20.20 -5.96
C GLU A 277 -7.44 18.82 -5.92
N CYS A 278 -7.23 18.24 -7.09
CA CYS A 278 -6.78 16.87 -7.23
C CYS A 278 -5.75 16.70 -8.36
N ARG A 279 -5.21 15.49 -8.46
CA ARG A 279 -4.35 15.05 -9.56
C ARG A 279 -4.95 13.80 -10.21
N ALA A 280 -4.64 13.57 -11.47
CA ALA A 280 -4.90 12.32 -12.16
C ALA A 280 -3.57 11.65 -12.54
N ASN A 281 -3.43 10.37 -12.24
CA ASN A 281 -2.29 9.57 -12.62
C ASN A 281 -2.73 8.52 -13.64
N LEU A 282 -2.28 8.64 -14.87
CA LEU A 282 -2.51 7.66 -15.91
C LEU A 282 -1.51 6.52 -15.73
N ILE A 283 -2.01 5.31 -15.64
CA ILE A 283 -1.23 4.09 -15.44
C ILE A 283 -1.28 3.29 -16.75
N ARG A 284 -0.11 2.90 -17.25
CA ARG A 284 -0.01 1.95 -18.34
C ARG A 284 -0.48 0.58 -17.85
N PHE A 285 -1.43 -0.03 -18.57
CA PHE A 285 -1.80 -1.41 -18.29
C PHE A 285 -0.67 -2.35 -18.75
N HIS A 286 -0.28 -3.26 -17.87
CA HIS A 286 0.63 -4.36 -18.19
C HIS A 286 -0.17 -5.64 -18.34
N LYS A 287 0.01 -6.32 -19.48
CA LYS A 287 -0.76 -7.51 -19.80
C LYS A 287 -0.53 -8.60 -18.75
N ILE A 288 -1.62 -9.10 -18.22
CA ILE A 288 -1.63 -10.24 -17.29
C ILE A 288 -2.31 -11.43 -17.96
N PRO A 289 -1.99 -12.68 -17.58
CA PRO A 289 -2.59 -13.86 -18.19
C PRO A 289 -4.12 -13.80 -18.17
N ASP A 290 -4.74 -14.20 -19.28
CA ASP A 290 -6.20 -14.32 -19.46
C ASP A 290 -7.00 -13.03 -19.16
N ALA A 291 -6.38 -11.86 -19.14
CA ALA A 291 -7.11 -10.60 -19.06
C ALA A 291 -7.50 -10.13 -20.47
N PRO A 292 -8.78 -9.78 -20.69
CA PRO A 292 -9.28 -9.36 -22.00
C PRO A 292 -8.98 -7.88 -22.29
N PHE A 293 -7.85 -7.37 -21.80
CA PHE A 293 -7.48 -5.97 -21.90
C PHE A 293 -6.17 -5.82 -22.67
N GLU A 294 -6.07 -4.73 -23.44
CA GLU A 294 -4.86 -4.35 -24.15
C GLU A 294 -4.35 -2.99 -23.68
N THR A 295 -3.04 -2.80 -23.79
CA THR A 295 -2.37 -1.57 -23.38
C THR A 295 -2.71 -0.43 -24.35
N SER A 296 -3.12 0.71 -23.80
CA SER A 296 -3.36 1.92 -24.60
C SER A 296 -2.06 2.44 -25.22
N PRO A 297 -2.05 2.82 -26.53
CA PRO A 297 -0.88 3.41 -27.18
C PRO A 297 -0.39 4.67 -26.48
N GLN A 298 0.93 4.88 -26.50
CA GLN A 298 1.56 6.05 -25.84
C GLN A 298 0.95 7.38 -26.28
N ILE A 299 0.74 7.55 -27.59
CA ILE A 299 0.17 8.78 -28.14
C ILE A 299 -1.26 9.07 -27.63
N ILE A 300 -2.06 8.01 -27.41
CA ILE A 300 -3.41 8.12 -26.87
C ILE A 300 -3.33 8.56 -25.38
N MET A 301 -2.42 7.95 -24.60
CA MET A 301 -2.18 8.35 -23.21
C MET A 301 -1.74 9.82 -23.12
N GLU A 302 -0.86 10.27 -24.01
CA GLU A 302 -0.38 11.66 -24.04
C GLU A 302 -1.51 12.63 -24.40
N ASN A 303 -2.33 12.31 -25.40
CA ASN A 303 -3.49 13.12 -25.78
C ASN A 303 -4.51 13.20 -24.63
N PHE A 304 -4.76 12.10 -23.95
CA PHE A 304 -5.64 12.05 -22.77
C PHE A 304 -5.09 12.91 -21.63
N ARG A 305 -3.80 12.77 -21.29
CA ARG A 305 -3.11 13.61 -20.30
C ARG A 305 -3.22 15.10 -20.65
N ASN A 306 -2.88 15.46 -21.88
CA ASN A 306 -2.89 16.84 -22.33
C ASN A 306 -4.31 17.43 -22.25
N ARG A 307 -5.32 16.64 -22.59
CA ARG A 307 -6.72 17.07 -22.49
C ARG A 307 -7.13 17.37 -21.04
N LEU A 308 -6.79 16.52 -20.08
CA LEU A 308 -7.04 16.77 -18.65
C LEU A 308 -6.30 18.03 -18.18
N SER A 309 -5.02 18.13 -18.51
CA SER A 309 -4.16 19.25 -18.10
C SER A 309 -4.66 20.59 -18.66
N ASN A 310 -5.12 20.63 -19.90
CA ASN A 310 -5.70 21.82 -20.53
C ASN A 310 -7.02 22.27 -19.87
N HIS A 311 -7.65 21.38 -19.07
CA HIS A 311 -8.86 21.71 -18.31
C HIS A 311 -8.59 21.88 -16.80
N GLY A 312 -7.32 22.12 -16.42
CA GLY A 312 -6.93 22.46 -15.05
C GLY A 312 -6.71 21.28 -14.11
N ILE A 313 -6.75 20.02 -14.61
CA ILE A 313 -6.45 18.86 -13.81
C ILE A 313 -4.96 18.49 -14.01
N THR A 314 -4.14 18.61 -12.97
CA THR A 314 -2.75 18.13 -13.03
C THR A 314 -2.74 16.64 -13.35
N CYS A 315 -2.29 16.26 -14.53
CA CYS A 315 -2.30 14.88 -15.00
C CYS A 315 -0.89 14.41 -15.37
N THR A 316 -0.50 13.23 -14.87
CA THR A 316 0.79 12.61 -15.16
C THR A 316 0.60 11.20 -15.72
N ILE A 317 1.50 10.77 -16.59
CA ILE A 317 1.64 9.36 -16.98
C ILE A 317 2.71 8.77 -16.06
N ARG A 318 2.34 7.76 -15.27
CA ARG A 318 3.29 7.12 -14.36
C ARG A 318 4.29 6.28 -15.14
N ALA A 319 5.57 6.43 -14.79
CA ALA A 319 6.59 5.53 -15.31
C ALA A 319 6.33 4.10 -14.79
N SER A 320 6.41 3.13 -15.68
CA SER A 320 6.42 1.72 -15.30
C SER A 320 7.75 1.38 -14.65
N ARG A 321 7.71 0.63 -13.56
CA ARG A 321 8.90 0.17 -12.83
C ARG A 321 8.81 -1.32 -12.57
N GLY A 322 9.93 -2.03 -12.72
CA GLY A 322 10.02 -3.46 -12.42
C GLY A 322 9.12 -4.34 -13.30
N GLU A 323 8.87 -3.96 -14.55
CA GLU A 323 8.02 -4.72 -15.47
C GLU A 323 8.61 -6.10 -15.76
N ASP A 324 9.92 -6.18 -15.96
CA ASP A 324 10.69 -7.41 -16.25
C ASP A 324 10.63 -8.45 -15.12
N ILE A 325 10.36 -8.01 -13.89
CA ILE A 325 10.18 -8.88 -12.72
C ILE A 325 8.72 -8.98 -12.25
N LEU A 326 7.77 -8.55 -13.05
CA LEU A 326 6.33 -8.53 -12.72
C LEU A 326 6.03 -7.74 -11.44
N ALA A 327 6.69 -6.60 -11.25
CA ALA A 327 6.51 -5.72 -10.10
C ALA A 327 5.67 -4.46 -10.38
N ALA A 328 5.24 -4.26 -11.62
CA ALA A 328 4.40 -3.12 -11.98
C ALA A 328 2.99 -3.23 -11.38
N CYS A 329 2.27 -2.10 -11.33
CA CYS A 329 0.93 -2.03 -10.76
C CYS A 329 -0.02 -3.05 -11.40
N GLY A 330 -0.73 -3.83 -10.55
CA GLY A 330 -1.67 -4.86 -10.97
C GLY A 330 -1.05 -6.23 -11.27
N MET A 331 0.28 -6.38 -11.24
CA MET A 331 0.97 -7.62 -11.59
C MET A 331 1.31 -8.51 -10.38
N LEU A 332 1.19 -8.01 -9.15
CA LEU A 332 1.58 -8.74 -7.94
C LEU A 332 0.65 -9.94 -7.67
N ALA A 333 1.25 -11.10 -7.47
CA ALA A 333 0.56 -12.37 -7.33
C ALA A 333 0.92 -13.19 -6.08
N GLY A 334 1.90 -12.76 -5.28
CA GLY A 334 2.35 -13.51 -4.10
C GLY A 334 2.98 -14.87 -4.43
N GLU A 335 3.46 -15.06 -5.65
CA GLU A 335 4.02 -16.32 -6.14
C GLU A 335 5.44 -16.14 -6.68
N HIS A 336 6.32 -17.10 -6.37
CA HIS A 336 7.54 -17.30 -7.11
C HIS A 336 7.21 -17.91 -8.48
N ARG A 337 6.98 -17.11 -9.50
CA ARG A 337 6.94 -17.60 -10.88
C ARG A 337 8.38 -17.80 -11.41
N ASN A 338 9.08 -18.79 -10.86
CA ASN A 338 10.30 -19.34 -11.49
C ASN A 338 9.99 -20.38 -12.57
N LYS A 339 8.75 -20.39 -13.09
CA LYS A 339 8.37 -21.29 -14.19
C LYS A 339 7.70 -20.48 -15.28
N LEU A 340 8.47 -19.74 -16.06
CA LEU A 340 8.16 -19.33 -17.44
C LEU A 340 9.35 -18.54 -17.99
N ILE A 341 10.45 -19.24 -18.28
CA ILE A 341 11.33 -19.03 -19.42
C ILE A 341 11.69 -20.42 -19.94
#